data_e94c6423a17267f3f44b286782d6c3ed
#
_entry.id   e94c6423a17267f3f44b286782d6c3ed
#
_cell.length_a   1.000
_cell.length_b   1.000
_cell.length_c   1.000
_cell.angle_alpha   90.00
_cell.angle_beta   90.00
_cell.angle_gamma   90.00
#
_symmetry.space_group_name_H-M   'P 1'
#
loop_
_entity.id
_entity.type
_entity.pdbx_description
1 polymer ?
#
loop_
_entity_poly.entity_id
_entity_poly.type
_entity_poly.pdbx_seq_one_letter_code
_entity_poly.pdbx_strand_id
1 'polypeptide(L)'
;MSRWNVLMMVLGAFSAATAQTTADRVKILVYDYAKLASQPLSQALEETAGVFRKAGIEPEWCVGTAACEKCLAERRRSGLPVLQLNLLNERMAARTFGDSNRFGIALRDVAYINVAGAQNLAQEGRFEAKVVLGHVIAHELGHLLLGPNAHARSSLMTPNLGIRELGDAQCGALRFSPEEAQRMRERRGL
;
A
#
# COMPACT_ATOMS: atom_id res chain seq x y z
N MET A 1 39.75 -65.21 -11.41
CA MET A 1 40.20 -63.89 -11.06
C MET A 1 39.13 -62.93 -11.55
N SER A 2 38.14 -62.61 -10.68
CA SER A 2 37.00 -61.74 -11.03
C SER A 2 37.17 -60.38 -10.31
N ARG A 3 37.26 -59.27 -11.10
CA ARG A 3 37.42 -57.91 -10.60
C ARG A 3 36.04 -57.29 -10.52
N TRP A 4 35.53 -57.08 -9.31
CA TRP A 4 34.32 -56.30 -9.05
C TRP A 4 34.63 -54.77 -9.04
N ASN A 5 34.07 -54.09 -10.03
CA ASN A 5 34.05 -52.61 -10.03
C ASN A 5 32.90 -52.12 -9.14
N VAL A 6 33.24 -51.51 -8.03
CA VAL A 6 32.29 -50.81 -7.19
C VAL A 6 32.11 -49.39 -7.76
N LEU A 7 30.94 -49.11 -8.32
CA LEU A 7 30.53 -47.80 -8.80
C LEU A 7 29.96 -47.02 -7.61
N MET A 8 30.72 -46.05 -7.05
CA MET A 8 30.25 -45.13 -6.04
C MET A 8 29.38 -44.06 -6.70
N MET A 9 28.05 -44.12 -6.50
CA MET A 9 27.15 -43.00 -6.79
C MET A 9 27.25 -41.94 -5.70
N VAL A 10 27.82 -40.79 -6.04
CA VAL A 10 27.78 -39.58 -5.18
C VAL A 10 26.44 -38.88 -5.42
N LEU A 11 25.49 -39.02 -4.49
CA LEU A 11 24.28 -38.24 -4.46
C LEU A 11 24.64 -36.83 -3.96
N GLY A 12 24.77 -35.90 -4.89
CA GLY A 12 24.86 -34.48 -4.58
C GLY A 12 23.51 -33.95 -4.08
N ALA A 13 23.39 -33.65 -2.78
CA ALA A 13 22.25 -32.98 -2.24
C ALA A 13 22.27 -31.50 -2.70
N PHE A 14 21.45 -31.16 -3.69
CA PHE A 14 21.17 -29.77 -4.01
C PHE A 14 20.29 -29.16 -2.88
N SER A 15 20.92 -28.50 -1.93
CA SER A 15 20.18 -27.60 -1.02
C SER A 15 19.69 -26.38 -1.83
N ALA A 16 18.43 -26.41 -2.21
CA ALA A 16 17.75 -25.19 -2.68
C ALA A 16 17.64 -24.23 -1.49
N ALA A 17 18.58 -23.29 -1.40
CA ALA A 17 18.45 -22.15 -0.50
C ALA A 17 17.24 -21.34 -0.98
N THR A 18 16.10 -21.48 -0.31
CA THR A 18 14.98 -20.57 -0.46
C THR A 18 15.44 -19.21 0.04
N ALA A 19 15.80 -18.33 -0.91
CA ALA A 19 16.02 -16.92 -0.60
C ALA A 19 14.69 -16.38 -0.05
N GLN A 20 14.58 -16.27 1.28
CA GLN A 20 13.53 -15.49 1.91
C GLN A 20 13.76 -14.05 1.46
N THR A 21 13.02 -13.61 0.45
CA THR A 21 12.90 -12.20 0.11
C THR A 21 12.28 -11.52 1.31
N THR A 22 13.10 -10.86 2.13
CA THR A 22 12.60 -9.98 3.19
C THR A 22 11.78 -8.91 2.50
N ALA A 23 10.46 -8.92 2.74
CA ALA A 23 9.57 -7.90 2.19
C ALA A 23 10.09 -6.52 2.60
N ASP A 24 10.16 -5.60 1.63
CA ASP A 24 10.55 -4.22 1.92
C ASP A 24 9.51 -3.58 2.83
N ARG A 25 9.94 -3.04 3.97
CA ARG A 25 9.04 -2.42 4.95
C ARG A 25 8.90 -0.92 4.72
N VAL A 26 7.70 -0.38 4.91
CA VAL A 26 7.43 1.06 4.91
C VAL A 26 6.68 1.46 6.18
N LYS A 27 7.20 2.45 6.90
CA LYS A 27 6.48 3.03 8.04
C LYS A 27 5.53 4.12 7.57
N ILE A 28 4.29 4.06 8.03
CA ILE A 28 3.23 4.98 7.64
C ILE A 28 2.58 5.54 8.91
N LEU A 29 2.71 6.84 9.11
CA LEU A 29 2.04 7.57 10.19
C LEU A 29 0.59 7.81 9.78
N VAL A 30 -0.35 7.35 10.58
CA VAL A 30 -1.78 7.49 10.29
C VAL A 30 -2.42 8.50 11.25
N TYR A 31 -2.88 9.61 10.70
CA TYR A 31 -3.65 10.64 11.41
C TYR A 31 -5.11 10.58 10.96
N ASP A 32 -5.96 10.04 11.81
CA ASP A 32 -7.39 9.90 11.55
C ASP A 32 -8.19 11.12 12.06
N TYR A 33 -8.29 12.13 11.22
CA TYR A 33 -9.14 13.30 11.47
C TYR A 33 -10.62 13.05 11.15
N ALA A 34 -10.92 11.98 10.42
CA ALA A 34 -12.29 11.54 10.15
C ALA A 34 -12.94 10.85 11.36
N LYS A 35 -12.11 10.42 12.33
CA LYS A 35 -12.55 9.71 13.55
C LYS A 35 -13.34 8.44 13.21
N LEU A 36 -12.81 7.66 12.29
CA LEU A 36 -13.37 6.36 11.96
C LEU A 36 -13.44 5.47 13.22
N ALA A 37 -14.47 4.66 13.32
CA ALA A 37 -14.48 3.61 14.33
C ALA A 37 -13.30 2.65 14.09
N SER A 38 -12.80 2.03 15.15
CA SER A 38 -11.59 1.19 15.10
C SER A 38 -11.68 0.06 14.08
N GLN A 39 -12.83 -0.58 13.96
CA GLN A 39 -13.02 -1.69 13.01
C GLN A 39 -12.99 -1.23 11.54
N PRO A 40 -13.77 -0.24 11.07
CA PRO A 40 -13.66 0.28 9.71
C PRO A 40 -12.26 0.76 9.36
N LEU A 41 -11.58 1.45 10.28
CA LEU A 41 -10.20 1.89 10.06
C LEU A 41 -9.26 0.70 9.88
N SER A 42 -9.27 -0.27 10.79
CA SER A 42 -8.39 -1.43 10.69
C SER A 42 -8.65 -2.25 9.44
N GLN A 43 -9.90 -2.40 9.02
CA GLN A 43 -10.26 -3.11 7.79
C GLN A 43 -9.73 -2.39 6.53
N ALA A 44 -9.84 -1.07 6.46
CA ALA A 44 -9.31 -0.31 5.34
C ALA A 44 -7.77 -0.36 5.27
N LEU A 45 -7.09 -0.27 6.42
CA LEU A 45 -5.64 -0.39 6.49
C LEU A 45 -5.17 -1.81 6.13
N GLU A 46 -5.88 -2.84 6.52
CA GLU A 46 -5.57 -4.24 6.15
C GLU A 46 -5.79 -4.48 4.65
N GLU A 47 -6.85 -3.94 4.07
CA GLU A 47 -7.06 -3.98 2.61
C GLU A 47 -5.89 -3.31 1.87
N THR A 48 -5.50 -2.11 2.31
CA THR A 48 -4.32 -1.41 1.79
C THR A 48 -3.06 -2.27 1.92
N ALA A 49 -2.84 -2.87 3.08
CA ALA A 49 -1.69 -3.75 3.31
C ALA A 49 -1.70 -4.96 2.37
N GLY A 50 -2.85 -5.55 2.12
CA GLY A 50 -3.01 -6.64 1.15
C GLY A 50 -2.57 -6.26 -0.27
N VAL A 51 -2.90 -5.04 -0.70
CA VAL A 51 -2.45 -4.49 -2.01
C VAL A 51 -0.94 -4.32 -2.04
N PHE A 52 -0.33 -3.75 -0.99
CA PHE A 52 1.12 -3.53 -0.91
C PHE A 52 1.90 -4.83 -0.80
N ARG A 53 1.42 -5.82 -0.03
CA ARG A 53 2.05 -7.15 0.07
C ARG A 53 2.13 -7.86 -1.28
N LYS A 54 1.11 -7.71 -2.14
CA LYS A 54 1.15 -8.22 -3.52
C LYS A 54 2.25 -7.54 -4.37
N ALA A 55 2.68 -6.34 -3.99
CA ALA A 55 3.82 -5.63 -4.60
C ALA A 55 5.16 -5.93 -3.91
N GLY A 56 5.20 -6.81 -2.91
CA GLY A 56 6.40 -7.17 -2.13
C GLY A 56 6.79 -6.14 -1.08
N ILE A 57 5.84 -5.29 -0.66
CA ILE A 57 6.05 -4.24 0.34
C ILE A 57 5.17 -4.51 1.56
N GLU A 58 5.76 -4.49 2.76
CA GLU A 58 5.04 -4.64 4.03
C GLU A 58 4.86 -3.28 4.71
N PRO A 59 3.63 -2.74 4.79
CA PRO A 59 3.37 -1.50 5.49
C PRO A 59 3.33 -1.71 7.01
N GLU A 60 4.05 -0.85 7.74
CA GLU A 60 4.01 -0.77 9.21
C GLU A 60 3.20 0.47 9.63
N TRP A 61 2.02 0.24 10.17
CA TRP A 61 1.10 1.30 10.56
C TRP A 61 1.41 1.87 11.94
N CYS A 62 1.64 3.17 12.03
CA CYS A 62 1.77 3.93 13.28
C CYS A 62 0.47 4.75 13.45
N VAL A 63 -0.52 4.18 14.13
CA VAL A 63 -1.85 4.79 14.25
C VAL A 63 -1.98 5.56 15.57
N GLY A 64 -2.41 6.83 15.48
CA GLY A 64 -2.60 7.72 16.61
C GLY A 64 -1.32 8.44 17.05
N THR A 65 -1.48 9.55 17.80
CA THR A 65 -0.40 10.51 18.09
C THR A 65 0.81 9.86 18.76
N ALA A 66 0.60 9.09 19.82
CA ALA A 66 1.70 8.47 20.56
C ALA A 66 2.50 7.45 19.73
N ALA A 67 1.82 6.64 18.90
CA ALA A 67 2.49 5.71 17.98
C ALA A 67 3.26 6.46 16.89
N CYS A 68 2.68 7.54 16.34
CA CYS A 68 3.33 8.39 15.35
C CYS A 68 4.61 9.05 15.90
N GLU A 69 4.56 9.59 17.11
CA GLU A 69 5.73 10.18 17.77
C GLU A 69 6.86 9.17 17.96
N LYS A 70 6.55 7.95 18.39
CA LYS A 70 7.52 6.85 18.52
C LYS A 70 8.14 6.51 17.15
N CYS A 71 7.34 6.34 16.12
CA CYS A 71 7.80 6.05 14.77
C CYS A 71 8.69 7.17 14.19
N LEU A 72 8.36 8.45 14.45
CA LEU A 72 9.18 9.59 14.06
C LEU A 72 10.53 9.62 14.80
N ALA A 73 10.55 9.28 16.08
CA ALA A 73 11.78 9.17 16.85
C ALA A 73 12.68 8.03 16.32
N GLU A 74 12.10 6.92 15.88
CA GLU A 74 12.82 5.82 15.25
C GLU A 74 13.37 6.21 13.87
N ARG A 75 12.59 6.96 13.05
CA ARG A 75 13.06 7.51 11.76
C ARG A 75 14.35 8.31 11.91
N ARG A 76 14.41 9.20 12.89
CA ARG A 76 15.59 10.04 13.14
C ARG A 76 16.87 9.21 13.42
N ARG A 77 16.70 7.98 13.92
CA ARG A 77 17.81 7.06 14.23
C ARG A 77 18.17 6.14 13.07
N SER A 78 17.18 5.66 12.31
CA SER A 78 17.38 4.65 11.27
C SER A 78 17.53 5.23 9.86
N GLY A 79 17.14 6.49 9.64
CA GLY A 79 17.11 7.10 8.28
C GLY A 79 16.06 6.53 7.33
N LEU A 80 15.25 5.55 7.77
CA LEU A 80 14.26 4.91 6.91
C LEU A 80 13.15 5.90 6.48
N PRO A 81 12.66 5.80 5.24
CA PRO A 81 11.57 6.64 4.77
C PRO A 81 10.29 6.37 5.59
N VAL A 82 9.62 7.45 5.97
CA VAL A 82 8.34 7.41 6.67
C VAL A 82 7.36 8.23 5.85
N LEU A 83 6.25 7.62 5.49
CA LEU A 83 5.13 8.27 4.81
C LEU A 83 4.10 8.74 5.82
N GLN A 84 3.30 9.72 5.46
CA GLN A 84 2.19 10.19 6.27
C GLN A 84 0.87 10.00 5.53
N LEU A 85 -0.13 9.50 6.24
CA LEU A 85 -1.50 9.31 5.78
C LEU A 85 -2.44 10.14 6.66
N ASN A 86 -3.16 11.08 6.06
CA ASN A 86 -4.16 11.91 6.72
C ASN A 86 -5.56 11.53 6.22
N LEU A 87 -6.37 10.94 7.06
CA LEU A 87 -7.77 10.63 6.79
C LEU A 87 -8.62 11.83 7.19
N LEU A 88 -9.15 12.57 6.20
CA LEU A 88 -9.82 13.83 6.41
C LEU A 88 -11.32 13.63 6.64
N ASN A 89 -11.89 14.38 7.60
CA ASN A 89 -13.33 14.55 7.68
C ASN A 89 -13.84 15.47 6.55
N GLU A 90 -15.16 15.51 6.34
CA GLU A 90 -15.80 16.24 5.26
C GLU A 90 -15.37 17.73 5.22
N ARG A 91 -15.34 18.40 6.37
CA ARG A 91 -14.95 19.81 6.46
C ARG A 91 -13.49 20.05 6.06
N MET A 92 -12.59 19.16 6.45
CA MET A 92 -11.18 19.27 6.09
C MET A 92 -10.98 18.90 4.62
N ALA A 93 -11.69 17.87 4.13
CA ALA A 93 -11.67 17.47 2.73
C ALA A 93 -12.14 18.63 1.82
N ALA A 94 -13.25 19.29 2.13
CA ALA A 94 -13.73 20.44 1.38
C ALA A 94 -12.70 21.58 1.29
N ARG A 95 -11.94 21.82 2.36
CA ARG A 95 -10.86 22.83 2.36
C ARG A 95 -9.62 22.39 1.56
N THR A 96 -9.32 21.10 1.56
CA THR A 96 -8.12 20.56 0.90
C THR A 96 -8.33 20.34 -0.58
N PHE A 97 -9.50 19.83 -0.97
CA PHE A 97 -9.82 19.44 -2.34
C PHE A 97 -10.66 20.50 -3.10
N GLY A 98 -11.27 21.46 -2.38
CA GLY A 98 -12.24 22.41 -2.95
C GLY A 98 -13.44 21.67 -3.53
N ASP A 99 -13.93 22.15 -4.68
CA ASP A 99 -15.06 21.54 -5.40
C ASP A 99 -14.66 20.35 -6.28
N SER A 100 -13.44 19.86 -6.14
CA SER A 100 -12.98 18.71 -6.93
C SER A 100 -13.53 17.41 -6.37
N ASN A 101 -14.07 16.52 -7.26
CA ASN A 101 -14.51 15.17 -6.93
C ASN A 101 -13.33 14.22 -6.68
N ARG A 102 -12.28 14.69 -6.03
CA ARG A 102 -11.09 13.88 -5.73
C ARG A 102 -11.27 13.11 -4.44
N PHE A 103 -10.88 11.85 -4.46
CA PHE A 103 -10.90 10.99 -3.29
C PHE A 103 -9.60 11.07 -2.48
N GLY A 104 -8.51 11.52 -3.11
CA GLY A 104 -7.23 11.69 -2.47
C GLY A 104 -6.31 12.66 -3.22
N ILE A 105 -5.20 12.99 -2.57
CA ILE A 105 -4.08 13.75 -3.12
C ILE A 105 -2.80 13.40 -2.39
N ALA A 106 -1.73 13.18 -3.14
CA ALA A 106 -0.40 12.91 -2.61
C ALA A 106 0.53 14.11 -2.88
N LEU A 107 1.10 14.67 -1.81
CA LEU A 107 2.00 15.82 -1.87
C LEU A 107 3.27 15.52 -1.07
N ARG A 108 4.42 15.50 -1.75
CA ARG A 108 5.74 15.18 -1.14
C ARG A 108 5.73 13.80 -0.48
N ASP A 109 5.63 13.74 0.86
CA ASP A 109 5.61 12.53 1.68
C ASP A 109 4.29 12.34 2.46
N VAL A 110 3.25 13.09 2.08
CA VAL A 110 1.93 13.10 2.75
C VAL A 110 0.82 12.78 1.76
N ALA A 111 0.00 11.77 2.09
CA ALA A 111 -1.25 11.46 1.41
C ALA A 111 -2.44 12.00 2.22
N TYR A 112 -3.38 12.64 1.55
CA TYR A 112 -4.63 13.15 2.11
C TYR A 112 -5.79 12.41 1.47
N ILE A 113 -6.70 11.86 2.27
CA ILE A 113 -7.84 11.07 1.80
C ILE A 113 -9.16 11.73 2.22
N ASN A 114 -10.05 11.91 1.25
CA ASN A 114 -11.44 12.30 1.48
C ASN A 114 -12.26 11.06 1.87
N VAL A 115 -12.37 10.81 3.17
CA VAL A 115 -13.06 9.61 3.68
C VAL A 115 -14.54 9.60 3.29
N ALA A 116 -15.22 10.75 3.45
CA ALA A 116 -16.64 10.85 3.08
C ALA A 116 -16.87 10.60 1.58
N GLY A 117 -16.01 11.18 0.72
CA GLY A 117 -16.07 10.93 -0.72
C GLY A 117 -15.88 9.47 -1.08
N ALA A 118 -14.91 8.78 -0.46
CA ALA A 118 -14.69 7.35 -0.67
C ALA A 118 -15.88 6.49 -0.16
N GLN A 119 -16.48 6.86 0.97
CA GLN A 119 -17.67 6.18 1.50
C GLN A 119 -18.90 6.37 0.60
N ASN A 120 -19.13 7.58 0.08
CA ASN A 120 -20.21 7.86 -0.87
C ASN A 120 -20.04 7.04 -2.16
N LEU A 121 -18.83 6.99 -2.71
CA LEU A 121 -18.53 6.17 -3.89
C LEU A 121 -18.77 4.68 -3.64
N ALA A 122 -18.45 4.19 -2.44
CA ALA A 122 -18.74 2.82 -2.05
C ALA A 122 -20.25 2.53 -2.02
N GLN A 123 -21.05 3.46 -1.46
CA GLN A 123 -22.51 3.33 -1.41
C GLN A 123 -23.15 3.38 -2.82
N GLU A 124 -22.75 4.34 -3.65
CA GLU A 124 -23.25 4.48 -5.04
C GLU A 124 -22.95 3.24 -5.89
N GLY A 125 -21.73 2.72 -5.80
CA GLY A 125 -21.29 1.53 -6.52
C GLY A 125 -21.69 0.21 -5.88
N ARG A 126 -22.29 0.22 -4.67
CA ARG A 126 -22.59 -0.97 -3.86
C ARG A 126 -21.37 -1.83 -3.58
N PHE A 127 -20.25 -1.20 -3.33
CA PHE A 127 -18.98 -1.84 -2.96
C PHE A 127 -18.80 -1.87 -1.44
N GLU A 128 -17.95 -2.76 -0.95
CA GLU A 128 -17.53 -2.74 0.45
C GLU A 128 -16.70 -1.48 0.75
N ALA A 129 -17.09 -0.70 1.76
CA ALA A 129 -16.42 0.55 2.09
C ALA A 129 -14.92 0.36 2.41
N LYS A 130 -14.54 -0.78 3.02
CA LYS A 130 -13.13 -1.12 3.28
C LYS A 130 -12.32 -1.27 1.99
N VAL A 131 -12.93 -1.85 0.92
CA VAL A 131 -12.26 -2.05 -0.37
C VAL A 131 -12.03 -0.71 -1.05
N VAL A 132 -13.07 0.14 -1.12
CA VAL A 132 -12.95 1.46 -1.74
C VAL A 132 -11.92 2.31 -1.00
N LEU A 133 -12.08 2.46 0.32
CA LEU A 133 -11.16 3.27 1.13
C LEU A 133 -9.73 2.72 1.08
N GLY A 134 -9.57 1.40 1.17
CA GLY A 134 -8.26 0.74 1.12
C GLY A 134 -7.54 0.96 -0.22
N HIS A 135 -8.26 0.90 -1.35
CA HIS A 135 -7.68 1.13 -2.67
C HIS A 135 -7.39 2.62 -2.93
N VAL A 136 -8.23 3.54 -2.45
CA VAL A 136 -7.92 4.99 -2.48
C VAL A 136 -6.65 5.29 -1.67
N ILE A 137 -6.53 4.75 -0.47
CA ILE A 137 -5.31 4.88 0.35
C ILE A 137 -4.10 4.30 -0.39
N ALA A 138 -4.22 3.09 -0.95
CA ALA A 138 -3.12 2.45 -1.67
C ALA A 138 -2.69 3.25 -2.90
N HIS A 139 -3.62 3.85 -3.65
CA HIS A 139 -3.35 4.71 -4.79
C HIS A 139 -2.51 5.94 -4.38
N GLU A 140 -2.95 6.67 -3.35
CA GLU A 140 -2.25 7.88 -2.90
C GLU A 140 -0.87 7.58 -2.28
N LEU A 141 -0.76 6.52 -1.49
CA LEU A 141 0.54 6.04 -1.01
C LEU A 141 1.43 5.56 -2.18
N GLY A 142 0.83 4.99 -3.22
CA GLY A 142 1.50 4.66 -4.47
C GLY A 142 2.17 5.87 -5.11
N HIS A 143 1.51 7.02 -5.17
CA HIS A 143 2.10 8.27 -5.64
C HIS A 143 3.30 8.73 -4.80
N LEU A 144 3.27 8.54 -3.48
CA LEU A 144 4.40 8.89 -2.62
C LEU A 144 5.63 8.03 -2.93
N LEU A 145 5.43 6.77 -3.32
CA LEU A 145 6.51 5.84 -3.64
C LEU A 145 6.98 5.91 -5.10
N LEU A 146 6.08 6.20 -6.05
CA LEU A 146 6.37 6.22 -7.49
C LEU A 146 6.64 7.61 -8.04
N GLY A 147 6.11 8.64 -7.37
CA GLY A 147 6.15 10.03 -7.82
C GLY A 147 4.81 10.54 -8.38
N PRO A 148 4.67 11.87 -8.55
CA PRO A 148 3.40 12.52 -8.85
C PRO A 148 2.80 12.17 -10.23
N ASN A 149 3.62 11.75 -11.18
CA ASN A 149 3.21 11.43 -12.56
C ASN A 149 3.15 9.91 -12.80
N ALA A 150 2.87 9.11 -11.77
CA ALA A 150 2.91 7.66 -11.85
C ALA A 150 1.62 7.02 -12.40
N HIS A 151 0.70 7.79 -12.98
CA HIS A 151 -0.53 7.24 -13.53
C HIS A 151 -0.26 6.25 -14.68
N ALA A 152 -1.01 5.14 -14.68
CA ALA A 152 -0.99 4.09 -15.69
C ALA A 152 -2.41 3.72 -16.13
N ARG A 153 -2.55 3.07 -17.30
CA ARG A 153 -3.89 2.80 -17.88
C ARG A 153 -4.60 1.58 -17.30
N SER A 154 -3.89 0.64 -16.71
CA SER A 154 -4.43 -0.70 -16.38
C SER A 154 -3.89 -1.25 -15.06
N SER A 155 -3.66 -0.38 -14.08
CA SER A 155 -3.21 -0.76 -12.74
C SER A 155 -3.95 0.04 -11.69
N LEU A 156 -3.62 -0.18 -10.42
CA LEU A 156 -4.13 0.65 -9.32
C LEU A 156 -3.80 2.15 -9.52
N MET A 157 -2.70 2.46 -10.23
CA MET A 157 -2.30 3.84 -10.53
C MET A 157 -3.08 4.46 -11.69
N THR A 158 -4.28 3.97 -12.00
CA THR A 158 -5.18 4.64 -12.96
C THR A 158 -5.54 6.06 -12.50
N PRO A 159 -5.63 7.06 -13.39
CA PRO A 159 -5.95 8.43 -12.98
C PRO A 159 -7.37 8.59 -12.41
N ASN A 160 -8.27 7.65 -12.68
CA ASN A 160 -9.64 7.66 -12.21
C ASN A 160 -10.00 6.30 -11.60
N LEU A 161 -10.20 6.26 -10.28
CA LEU A 161 -10.78 5.12 -9.58
C LEU A 161 -12.31 5.23 -9.67
N GLY A 162 -12.88 4.73 -10.78
CA GLY A 162 -14.32 4.71 -11.02
C GLY A 162 -14.96 3.36 -10.68
N ILE A 163 -16.25 3.22 -11.02
CA ILE A 163 -17.05 2.02 -10.72
C ILE A 163 -16.42 0.75 -11.32
N ARG A 164 -15.84 0.85 -12.52
CA ARG A 164 -15.19 -0.29 -13.19
C ARG A 164 -13.97 -0.77 -12.40
N GLU A 165 -13.07 0.15 -12.09
CA GLU A 165 -11.84 -0.14 -11.36
C GLU A 165 -12.13 -0.67 -9.95
N LEU A 166 -13.18 -0.14 -9.31
CA LEU A 166 -13.62 -0.63 -7.99
C LEU A 166 -14.29 -2.00 -8.08
N GLY A 167 -14.91 -2.35 -9.19
CA GLY A 167 -15.35 -3.73 -9.47
C GLY A 167 -14.17 -4.69 -9.52
N ASP A 168 -13.09 -4.32 -10.19
CA ASP A 168 -11.85 -5.09 -10.23
C ASP A 168 -11.19 -5.16 -8.84
N ALA A 169 -11.27 -4.08 -8.05
CA ALA A 169 -10.80 -4.05 -6.66
C ALA A 169 -11.58 -5.04 -5.78
N GLN A 170 -12.91 -5.05 -5.88
CA GLN A 170 -13.78 -5.96 -5.13
C GLN A 170 -13.48 -7.44 -5.40
N CYS A 171 -13.04 -7.76 -6.61
CA CYS A 171 -12.59 -9.10 -7.02
C CYS A 171 -11.10 -9.36 -6.73
N GLY A 172 -10.37 -8.40 -6.12
CA GLY A 172 -8.95 -8.50 -5.83
C GLY A 172 -8.04 -8.44 -7.06
N ALA A 173 -8.57 -8.01 -8.23
CA ALA A 173 -7.85 -7.90 -9.49
C ALA A 173 -7.11 -6.56 -9.62
N LEU A 174 -7.60 -5.47 -9.01
CA LEU A 174 -6.94 -4.17 -9.04
C LEU A 174 -5.71 -4.16 -8.15
N ARG A 175 -4.53 -3.94 -8.74
CA ARG A 175 -3.24 -3.98 -8.05
C ARG A 175 -2.21 -3.12 -8.77
N PHE A 176 -1.08 -2.88 -8.14
CA PHE A 176 0.10 -2.32 -8.81
C PHE A 176 0.59 -3.26 -9.92
N SER A 177 1.07 -2.71 -11.03
CA SER A 177 1.72 -3.51 -12.07
C SER A 177 3.06 -4.06 -11.57
N PRO A 178 3.62 -5.12 -12.19
CA PRO A 178 4.94 -5.63 -11.85
C PRO A 178 6.04 -4.55 -11.92
N GLU A 179 5.97 -3.66 -12.91
CA GLU A 179 6.91 -2.55 -13.12
C GLU A 179 6.79 -1.49 -12.03
N GLU A 180 5.55 -1.15 -11.63
CA GLU A 180 5.28 -0.23 -10.51
C GLU A 180 5.82 -0.83 -9.20
N ALA A 181 5.51 -2.09 -8.93
CA ALA A 181 5.99 -2.81 -7.76
C ALA A 181 7.52 -2.86 -7.70
N GLN A 182 8.20 -3.10 -8.83
CA GLN A 182 9.67 -3.07 -8.91
C GLN A 182 10.21 -1.67 -8.62
N ARG A 183 9.69 -0.64 -9.26
CA ARG A 183 10.11 0.76 -9.03
C ARG A 183 9.92 1.22 -7.59
N MET A 184 8.83 0.81 -6.95
CA MET A 184 8.60 1.10 -5.52
C MET A 184 9.67 0.51 -4.63
N ARG A 185 10.10 -0.73 -4.88
CA ARG A 185 11.16 -1.39 -4.12
C ARG A 185 12.52 -0.74 -4.35
N GLU A 186 12.87 -0.45 -5.61
CA GLU A 186 14.15 0.18 -5.97
C GLU A 186 14.31 1.58 -5.36
N ARG A 187 13.25 2.39 -5.37
CA ARG A 187 13.29 3.78 -4.87
C ARG A 187 13.49 3.89 -3.36
N ARG A 188 13.34 2.80 -2.64
CA ARG A 188 13.49 2.73 -1.17
C ARG A 188 14.89 2.37 -0.72
N GLY A 189 15.74 1.92 -1.64
CA GLY A 189 17.16 1.69 -1.41
C GLY A 189 18.02 2.96 -1.46
N LEU A 190 17.40 4.16 -1.58
CA LEU A 190 18.08 5.45 -1.60
C LEU A 190 18.11 6.11 -0.22
#